data_307ad9723d0f4b69cc7b2d19db43c284
#
_entry.id   307ad9723d0f4b69cc7b2d19db43c284
#
_cell.length_a   1.000
_cell.length_b   1.000
_cell.length_c   1.000
_cell.angle_alpha   90.00
_cell.angle_beta   90.00
_cell.angle_gamma   90.00
#
_symmetry.space_group_name_H-M   'P 1'
#
loop_
_entity.id
_entity.type
_entity.pdbx_description
1 polymer ?
#
loop_
_entity_poly.entity_id
_entity_poly.type
_entity_poly.pdbx_seq_one_letter_code
_entity_poly.pdbx_strand_id
1 'polypeptide(L)'
;MQEVRIPLKNIIKFGQRTMLEDDVFNVSWILGRFCNYKCSYCWPYANSSTLDFSELYTYKSVVDRIHAQSSANGFSKIHWSLSGGEPTTYKHLIELVSHIAEYEEEQTIHMTSNISPGIKWWDKWERDTRKFARRSITASFHAEFAKENKFIEKCLHLNKLG
;
A
#
# COMPACT_ATOMS: atom_id res chain seq x y z
N MET A 1 -29.32 -28.23 -0.69
CA MET A 1 -27.88 -27.98 -0.92
C MET A 1 -27.28 -27.50 0.37
N GLN A 2 -26.36 -28.25 0.97
CA GLN A 2 -25.62 -27.79 2.16
C GLN A 2 -24.63 -26.72 1.71
N GLU A 3 -24.73 -25.55 2.32
CA GLU A 3 -23.80 -24.43 2.12
C GLU A 3 -22.45 -24.84 2.72
N VAL A 4 -21.46 -25.10 1.88
CA VAL A 4 -20.11 -25.42 2.34
C VAL A 4 -19.45 -24.12 2.77
N ARG A 5 -19.50 -23.83 4.06
CA ARG A 5 -18.74 -22.72 4.66
C ARG A 5 -17.28 -23.13 4.80
N ILE A 6 -16.44 -22.68 3.88
CA ILE A 6 -14.99 -22.83 4.01
C ILE A 6 -14.52 -21.80 5.03
N PRO A 7 -13.87 -22.19 6.15
CA PRO A 7 -13.33 -21.22 7.10
C PRO A 7 -12.33 -20.29 6.41
N LEU A 8 -12.39 -18.97 6.66
CA LEU A 8 -11.52 -17.94 6.07
C LEU A 8 -10.02 -18.30 6.15
N LYS A 9 -9.57 -18.88 7.27
CA LYS A 9 -8.20 -19.38 7.45
C LYS A 9 -7.77 -20.48 6.45
N ASN A 10 -8.70 -21.18 5.83
CA ASN A 10 -8.41 -22.20 4.82
C ASN A 10 -8.37 -21.59 3.40
N ILE A 11 -9.00 -20.43 3.18
CA ILE A 11 -8.96 -19.68 1.91
C ILE A 11 -7.60 -19.02 1.74
N ILE A 12 -6.97 -18.58 2.81
CA ILE A 12 -5.63 -17.96 2.81
C ILE A 12 -4.55 -18.94 2.31
N LYS A 13 -4.79 -20.25 2.40
CA LYS A 13 -3.88 -21.28 1.90
C LYS A 13 -4.01 -21.59 0.39
N PHE A 14 -4.95 -20.99 -0.31
CA PHE A 14 -5.18 -21.28 -1.74
C PHE A 14 -4.22 -20.57 -2.70
N GLY A 15 -3.49 -19.58 -2.25
CA GLY A 15 -2.39 -19.01 -3.02
C GLY A 15 -1.09 -19.61 -2.51
N GLN A 16 -0.55 -20.60 -3.18
CA GLN A 16 0.76 -21.21 -2.89
C GLN A 16 1.93 -20.21 -2.97
N ARG A 17 1.84 -19.08 -2.31
CA ARG A 17 3.00 -18.28 -1.95
C ARG A 17 3.29 -18.59 -0.49
N THR A 18 4.30 -19.36 -0.31
CA THR A 18 4.99 -19.84 0.88
C THR A 18 5.40 -18.75 1.89
N MET A 19 4.68 -17.64 1.99
CA MET A 19 5.05 -16.50 2.83
C MET A 19 3.88 -15.82 3.56
N LEU A 20 2.72 -16.47 3.63
CA LEU A 20 1.69 -16.00 4.54
C LEU A 20 1.91 -16.74 5.86
N GLU A 21 2.54 -16.06 6.81
CA GLU A 21 2.56 -16.49 8.19
C GLU A 21 1.12 -16.57 8.69
N ASP A 22 0.77 -17.61 9.42
CA ASP A 22 -0.63 -17.88 9.85
C ASP A 22 -1.19 -16.78 10.79
N ASP A 23 -0.33 -15.90 11.32
CA ASP A 23 -0.64 -14.83 12.25
C ASP A 23 -0.65 -13.42 11.62
N VAL A 24 -0.52 -13.32 10.29
CA VAL A 24 -0.51 -12.02 9.56
C VAL A 24 -1.88 -11.69 8.97
N PHE A 25 -2.45 -10.58 9.36
CA PHE A 25 -3.63 -10.00 8.70
C PHE A 25 -3.20 -9.19 7.48
N ASN A 26 -3.61 -9.63 6.28
CA ASN A 26 -3.24 -8.98 5.03
C ASN A 26 -4.30 -7.98 4.59
N VAL A 27 -3.92 -6.72 4.45
CA VAL A 27 -4.75 -5.63 3.97
C VAL A 27 -4.29 -5.23 2.56
N SER A 28 -5.12 -5.50 1.55
CA SER A 28 -4.94 -4.94 0.21
C SER A 28 -5.85 -3.74 0.05
N TRP A 29 -5.28 -2.54 -0.03
CA TRP A 29 -6.03 -1.29 0.01
C TRP A 29 -5.85 -0.45 -1.25
N ILE A 30 -6.92 -0.31 -2.00
CA ILE A 30 -7.03 0.65 -3.09
C ILE A 30 -7.46 1.98 -2.48
N LEU A 31 -6.51 2.92 -2.30
CA LEU A 31 -6.79 4.22 -1.68
C LEU A 31 -7.71 5.10 -2.54
N GLY A 32 -7.56 5.03 -3.85
CA GLY A 32 -8.36 5.75 -4.82
C GLY A 32 -7.96 5.36 -6.23
N ARG A 33 -8.67 5.83 -7.24
CA ARG A 33 -8.37 5.54 -8.64
C ARG A 33 -7.66 6.67 -9.36
N PHE A 34 -7.54 7.83 -8.73
CA PHE A 34 -6.82 8.95 -9.32
C PHE A 34 -5.35 8.61 -9.59
N CYS A 35 -4.90 8.91 -10.79
CA CYS A 35 -3.51 8.77 -11.19
C CYS A 35 -3.07 10.02 -11.96
N ASN A 36 -1.86 10.48 -11.72
CA ASN A 36 -1.25 11.57 -12.48
C ASN A 36 -0.75 11.16 -13.86
N TYR A 37 -0.71 9.83 -14.15
CA TYR A 37 -0.45 9.28 -15.49
C TYR A 37 -1.75 8.82 -16.15
N LYS A 38 -1.80 8.86 -17.48
CA LYS A 38 -2.96 8.47 -18.31
C LYS A 38 -2.55 7.38 -19.29
N CYS A 39 -1.87 6.34 -18.80
CA CYS A 39 -1.36 5.25 -19.62
C CYS A 39 -2.46 4.59 -20.44
N SER A 40 -2.23 4.43 -21.76
CA SER A 40 -3.21 3.85 -22.70
C SER A 40 -3.56 2.40 -22.36
N TYR A 41 -2.65 1.67 -21.71
CA TYR A 41 -2.78 0.28 -21.31
C TYR A 41 -3.27 0.10 -19.87
N CYS A 42 -3.57 1.19 -19.15
CA CYS A 42 -4.05 1.10 -17.78
C CYS A 42 -5.44 0.46 -17.73
N TRP A 43 -5.68 -0.32 -16.69
CA TRP A 43 -7.01 -0.87 -16.43
C TRP A 43 -8.06 0.24 -16.42
N PRO A 44 -9.17 0.16 -17.18
CA PRO A 44 -10.11 1.26 -17.39
C PRO A 44 -10.70 1.87 -16.10
N TYR A 45 -10.77 1.06 -15.04
CA TYR A 45 -11.32 1.50 -13.75
C TYR A 45 -10.25 1.97 -12.76
N ALA A 46 -8.97 1.83 -13.06
CA ALA A 46 -7.86 2.18 -12.18
C ALA A 46 -7.29 3.57 -12.45
N ASN A 47 -7.82 4.30 -13.43
CA ASN A 47 -7.29 5.58 -13.88
C ASN A 47 -8.40 6.64 -13.94
N SER A 48 -8.72 7.22 -12.79
CA SER A 48 -9.61 8.38 -12.71
C SER A 48 -8.85 9.68 -13.01
N SER A 49 -9.51 10.60 -13.72
CA SER A 49 -9.02 11.97 -13.87
C SER A 49 -9.49 12.89 -12.72
N THR A 50 -10.40 12.41 -11.91
CA THR A 50 -10.94 13.14 -10.76
C THR A 50 -10.34 12.59 -9.48
N LEU A 51 -9.94 13.48 -8.56
CA LEU A 51 -9.53 13.09 -7.22
C LEU A 51 -10.70 12.40 -6.52
N ASP A 52 -10.52 11.14 -6.18
CA ASP A 52 -11.53 10.28 -5.55
C ASP A 52 -11.05 9.70 -4.21
N PHE A 53 -10.06 10.36 -3.59
CA PHE A 53 -9.62 10.00 -2.25
C PHE A 53 -10.63 10.44 -1.20
N SER A 54 -10.84 9.61 -0.19
CA SER A 54 -11.61 9.98 0.99
C SER A 54 -10.86 10.98 1.86
N GLU A 55 -11.60 11.63 2.74
CA GLU A 55 -11.00 12.49 3.76
C GLU A 55 -10.11 11.68 4.72
N LEU A 56 -9.06 12.31 5.22
CA LEU A 56 -8.06 11.64 6.06
C LEU A 56 -8.66 10.97 7.30
N TYR A 57 -9.62 11.63 7.95
CA TYR A 57 -10.28 11.07 9.13
C TYR A 57 -11.03 9.77 8.82
N THR A 58 -11.61 9.67 7.63
CA THR A 58 -12.30 8.45 7.18
C THR A 58 -11.30 7.30 7.04
N TYR A 59 -10.15 7.56 6.41
CA TYR A 59 -9.10 6.55 6.28
C TYR A 59 -8.51 6.15 7.62
N LYS A 60 -8.27 7.11 8.54
CA LYS A 60 -7.83 6.80 9.90
C LYS A 60 -8.83 5.91 10.63
N SER A 61 -10.13 6.21 10.54
CA SER A 61 -11.19 5.35 11.12
C SER A 61 -11.20 3.94 10.55
N VAL A 62 -10.86 3.77 9.27
CA VAL A 62 -10.72 2.44 8.65
C VAL A 62 -9.52 1.71 9.24
N VAL A 63 -8.39 2.39 9.41
CA VAL A 63 -7.18 1.83 10.05
C VAL A 63 -7.49 1.37 11.47
N ASP A 64 -8.14 2.21 12.29
CA ASP A 64 -8.50 1.89 13.68
C ASP A 64 -9.39 0.63 13.76
N ARG A 65 -10.34 0.51 12.83
CA ARG A 65 -11.21 -0.66 12.73
C ARG A 65 -10.47 -1.93 12.33
N ILE A 66 -9.53 -1.82 11.39
CA ILE A 66 -8.70 -2.94 10.93
C ILE A 66 -7.86 -3.45 12.10
N HIS A 67 -7.20 -2.57 12.87
CA HIS A 67 -6.45 -2.95 14.06
C HIS A 67 -7.31 -3.64 15.11
N ALA A 68 -8.46 -3.04 15.46
CA ALA A 68 -9.38 -3.63 16.42
C ALA A 68 -9.86 -5.02 15.98
N GLN A 69 -10.18 -5.20 14.71
CA GLN A 69 -10.65 -6.48 14.17
C GLN A 69 -9.53 -7.51 14.04
N SER A 70 -8.33 -7.10 13.64
CA SER A 70 -7.15 -7.96 13.55
C SER A 70 -6.84 -8.55 14.93
N SER A 71 -6.71 -7.70 15.94
CA SER A 71 -6.47 -8.11 17.32
C SER A 71 -7.56 -9.01 17.86
N ALA A 72 -8.85 -8.65 17.67
CA ALA A 72 -9.99 -9.47 18.12
C ALA A 72 -10.04 -10.87 17.47
N ASN A 73 -9.42 -11.04 16.30
CA ASN A 73 -9.33 -12.34 15.61
C ASN A 73 -7.98 -13.06 15.83
N GLY A 74 -7.14 -12.55 16.73
CA GLY A 74 -5.91 -13.22 17.17
C GLY A 74 -4.74 -13.07 16.19
N PHE A 75 -4.76 -12.09 15.29
CA PHE A 75 -3.61 -11.78 14.47
C PHE A 75 -2.66 -10.87 15.25
N SER A 76 -1.38 -11.20 15.25
CA SER A 76 -0.34 -10.43 15.93
C SER A 76 0.38 -9.46 14.99
N LYS A 77 0.21 -9.64 13.68
CA LYS A 77 0.89 -8.87 12.64
C LYS A 77 -0.09 -8.37 11.59
N ILE A 78 0.23 -7.21 10.99
CA ILE A 78 -0.55 -6.67 9.87
C ILE A 78 0.38 -6.34 8.70
N HIS A 79 0.02 -6.82 7.51
CA HIS A 79 0.67 -6.42 6.26
C HIS A 79 -0.23 -5.49 5.46
N TRP A 80 0.25 -4.28 5.23
CA TRP A 80 -0.44 -3.26 4.43
C TRP A 80 0.10 -3.23 3.01
N SER A 81 -0.75 -3.48 2.02
CA SER A 81 -0.43 -3.32 0.61
C SER A 81 -1.26 -2.17 0.01
N LEU A 82 -0.62 -1.04 -0.20
CA LEU A 82 -1.24 0.18 -0.72
C LEU A 82 -1.12 0.24 -2.25
N SER A 83 -2.24 0.46 -2.91
CA SER A 83 -2.33 0.56 -4.37
C SER A 83 -3.47 1.47 -4.81
N GLY A 84 -3.81 1.45 -6.09
CA GLY A 84 -4.89 2.23 -6.67
C GLY A 84 -4.49 2.82 -8.02
N GLY A 85 -4.88 4.05 -8.29
CA GLY A 85 -4.32 4.83 -9.39
C GLY A 85 -2.84 5.12 -9.10
N GLU A 86 -2.55 6.25 -8.44
CA GLU A 86 -1.21 6.53 -7.91
C GLU A 86 -1.33 6.99 -6.45
N PRO A 87 -0.98 6.13 -5.47
CA PRO A 87 -1.12 6.46 -4.05
C PRO A 87 -0.39 7.74 -3.63
N THR A 88 0.78 8.03 -4.23
CA THR A 88 1.59 9.20 -3.88
C THR A 88 0.94 10.52 -4.24
N THR A 89 -0.14 10.52 -5.01
CA THR A 89 -0.94 11.71 -5.32
C THR A 89 -1.92 12.09 -4.20
N TYR A 90 -2.14 11.19 -3.26
CA TYR A 90 -2.92 11.50 -2.07
C TYR A 90 -2.11 12.41 -1.13
N LYS A 91 -2.56 13.65 -1.00
CA LYS A 91 -1.81 14.69 -0.25
C LYS A 91 -1.51 14.33 1.21
N HIS A 92 -2.35 13.48 1.82
CA HIS A 92 -2.21 13.04 3.22
C HIS A 92 -1.63 11.62 3.35
N LEU A 93 -1.03 11.05 2.29
CA LEU A 93 -0.52 9.68 2.34
C LEU A 93 0.47 9.46 3.49
N ILE A 94 1.43 10.36 3.65
CA ILE A 94 2.45 10.26 4.70
C ILE A 94 1.79 10.32 6.10
N GLU A 95 0.81 11.20 6.28
CA GLU A 95 0.09 11.33 7.54
C GLU A 95 -0.74 10.08 7.85
N LEU A 96 -1.37 9.49 6.84
CA LEU A 96 -2.09 8.22 6.98
C LEU A 96 -1.15 7.08 7.37
N VAL A 97 -0.01 6.97 6.69
CA VAL A 97 0.99 5.92 6.97
C VAL A 97 1.63 6.11 8.34
N SER A 98 1.85 7.35 8.77
CA SER A 98 2.31 7.63 10.13
C SER A 98 1.28 7.17 11.17
N HIS A 99 -0.02 7.39 10.91
CA HIS A 99 -1.08 6.91 11.80
C HIS A 99 -1.13 5.37 11.88
N ILE A 100 -0.97 4.67 10.76
CA ILE A 100 -0.83 3.20 10.75
C ILE A 100 0.33 2.78 11.68
N ALA A 101 1.46 3.46 11.59
CA ALA A 101 2.67 3.13 12.34
C ALA A 101 2.61 3.49 13.85
N GLU A 102 1.51 4.06 14.35
CA GLU A 102 1.31 4.37 15.78
C GLU A 102 0.89 3.15 16.60
N TYR A 103 0.36 2.11 15.97
CA TYR A 103 -0.07 0.90 16.64
C TYR A 103 1.10 -0.01 17.01
N GLU A 104 0.95 -0.76 18.11
CA GLU A 104 2.02 -1.58 18.70
C GLU A 104 2.27 -2.91 17.98
N GLU A 105 1.29 -3.40 17.21
CA GLU A 105 1.43 -4.66 16.49
C GLU A 105 2.57 -4.59 15.47
N GLU A 106 3.22 -5.70 15.22
CA GLU A 106 4.24 -5.79 14.17
C GLU A 106 3.60 -5.51 12.81
N GLN A 107 4.05 -4.48 12.13
CA GLN A 107 3.48 -4.06 10.87
C GLN A 107 4.52 -4.04 9.76
N THR A 108 4.07 -4.45 8.59
CA THR A 108 4.84 -4.30 7.36
C THR A 108 4.04 -3.52 6.33
N ILE A 109 4.73 -2.76 5.47
CA ILE A 109 4.07 -1.96 4.45
C ILE A 109 4.67 -2.18 3.07
N HIS A 110 3.81 -2.35 2.09
CA HIS A 110 4.12 -2.37 0.67
C HIS A 110 3.35 -1.30 -0.07
N MET A 111 3.96 -0.66 -1.05
CA MET A 111 3.25 0.27 -1.94
C MET A 111 3.63 0.02 -3.40
N THR A 112 2.62 -0.05 -4.27
CA THR A 112 2.82 0.00 -5.72
C THR A 112 2.69 1.45 -6.19
N SER A 113 3.72 1.98 -6.86
CA SER A 113 3.79 3.38 -7.27
C SER A 113 4.51 3.55 -8.61
N ASN A 114 4.11 4.55 -9.40
CA ASN A 114 4.84 5.01 -10.59
C ASN A 114 6.07 5.85 -10.24
N ILE A 115 6.36 6.01 -8.95
CA ILE A 115 7.45 6.79 -8.36
C ILE A 115 7.62 8.19 -8.94
N SER A 116 6.51 8.85 -9.33
CA SER A 116 6.52 10.23 -9.86
C SER A 116 7.04 11.28 -8.88
N PRO A 117 6.86 11.22 -7.56
CA PRO A 117 7.39 12.21 -6.63
C PRO A 117 8.89 12.45 -6.75
N GLY A 118 9.33 13.64 -6.36
CA GLY A 118 10.76 13.97 -6.27
C GLY A 118 11.47 13.28 -5.10
N ILE A 119 12.80 13.24 -5.14
CA ILE A 119 13.67 12.58 -4.15
C ILE A 119 13.35 13.02 -2.72
N LYS A 120 13.15 14.33 -2.47
CA LYS A 120 12.80 14.84 -1.13
C LYS A 120 11.52 14.25 -0.55
N TRP A 121 10.55 13.89 -1.39
CA TRP A 121 9.33 13.23 -0.95
C TRP A 121 9.63 11.80 -0.49
N TRP A 122 10.50 11.10 -1.22
CA TRP A 122 10.94 9.74 -0.88
C TRP A 122 11.79 9.71 0.40
N ASP A 123 12.64 10.72 0.63
CA ASP A 123 13.36 10.88 1.89
C ASP A 123 12.40 11.05 3.08
N LYS A 124 11.30 11.78 2.87
CA LYS A 124 10.25 11.91 3.88
C LYS A 124 9.53 10.60 4.11
N TRP A 125 9.15 9.90 3.04
CA TRP A 125 8.53 8.57 3.12
C TRP A 125 9.40 7.61 3.92
N GLU A 126 10.67 7.49 3.58
CA GLU A 126 11.62 6.62 4.27
C GLU A 126 11.67 6.93 5.77
N ARG A 127 11.84 8.19 6.14
CA ARG A 127 11.91 8.62 7.53
C ARG A 127 10.63 8.28 8.30
N ASP A 128 9.47 8.58 7.72
CA ASP A 128 8.20 8.49 8.40
C ASP A 128 7.65 7.04 8.42
N THR A 129 8.25 6.12 7.64
CA THR A 129 7.92 4.69 7.65
C THR A 129 8.92 3.81 8.42
N ARG A 130 9.91 4.38 9.10
CA ARG A 130 10.96 3.61 9.82
C ARG A 130 10.43 2.70 10.92
N LYS A 131 9.25 2.97 11.45
CA LYS A 131 8.63 2.14 12.50
C LYS A 131 8.10 0.80 11.98
N PHE A 132 7.87 0.65 10.68
CA PHE A 132 7.46 -0.63 10.12
C PHE A 132 8.60 -1.64 10.17
N ALA A 133 8.31 -2.87 10.57
CA ALA A 133 9.28 -3.97 10.62
C ALA A 133 9.87 -4.27 9.24
N ARG A 134 9.08 -4.09 8.19
CA ARG A 134 9.53 -4.20 6.80
C ARG A 134 8.79 -3.21 5.90
N ARG A 135 9.53 -2.64 4.97
CA ARG A 135 9.02 -1.73 3.95
C ARG A 135 9.39 -2.22 2.57
N SER A 136 8.53 -2.04 1.61
CA SER A 136 8.84 -2.33 0.21
C SER A 136 8.03 -1.48 -0.76
N ILE A 137 8.59 -1.23 -1.94
CA ILE A 137 7.94 -0.49 -3.02
C ILE A 137 8.07 -1.30 -4.31
N THR A 138 6.95 -1.52 -4.98
CA THR A 138 6.97 -1.92 -6.39
C THR A 138 7.01 -0.66 -7.24
N ALA A 139 8.16 -0.39 -7.85
CA ALA A 139 8.36 0.73 -8.75
C ALA A 139 7.87 0.35 -10.16
N SER A 140 6.78 0.95 -10.61
CA SER A 140 6.16 0.68 -11.91
C SER A 140 6.64 1.69 -12.95
N PHE A 141 7.43 1.23 -13.93
CA PHE A 141 7.85 2.08 -15.05
C PHE A 141 6.75 2.18 -16.09
N HIS A 142 6.37 3.38 -16.44
CA HIS A 142 5.34 3.69 -17.43
C HIS A 142 5.97 4.51 -18.59
N ALA A 143 6.36 3.82 -19.66
CA ALA A 143 7.12 4.39 -20.77
C ALA A 143 6.44 5.59 -21.46
N GLU A 144 5.10 5.66 -21.44
CA GLU A 144 4.35 6.78 -22.02
C GLU A 144 4.53 8.11 -21.25
N PHE A 145 4.90 8.05 -19.96
CA PHE A 145 4.91 9.23 -19.07
C PHE A 145 6.23 9.40 -18.31
N ALA A 146 6.89 8.31 -17.96
CA ALA A 146 8.10 8.35 -17.16
C ALA A 146 9.34 8.55 -18.05
N LYS A 147 10.21 9.48 -17.68
CA LYS A 147 11.55 9.60 -18.29
C LYS A 147 12.46 8.55 -17.66
N GLU A 148 12.98 7.63 -18.48
CA GLU A 148 13.78 6.47 -18.04
C GLU A 148 14.91 6.86 -17.07
N ASN A 149 15.76 7.84 -17.46
CA ASN A 149 16.87 8.27 -16.60
C ASN A 149 16.41 8.77 -15.23
N LYS A 150 15.29 9.51 -15.18
CA LYS A 150 14.73 10.00 -13.91
C LYS A 150 14.09 8.90 -13.08
N PHE A 151 13.51 7.91 -13.72
CA PHE A 151 12.98 6.73 -13.06
C PHE A 151 14.11 5.92 -12.42
N ILE A 152 15.18 5.62 -13.19
CA ILE A 152 16.35 4.91 -12.71
C ILE A 152 17.01 5.65 -11.54
N GLU A 153 17.22 6.98 -11.67
CA GLU A 153 17.78 7.82 -10.61
C GLU A 153 17.02 7.63 -9.29
N LYS A 154 15.69 7.64 -9.33
CA LYS A 154 14.84 7.45 -8.16
C LYS A 154 14.89 6.03 -7.61
N CYS A 155 14.90 5.01 -8.47
CA CYS A 155 15.06 3.62 -8.05
C CYS A 155 16.39 3.40 -7.33
N LEU A 156 17.47 3.94 -7.86
CA LEU A 156 18.81 3.88 -7.24
C LEU A 156 18.83 4.62 -5.89
N HIS A 157 18.13 5.76 -5.81
CA HIS A 157 18.00 6.49 -4.54
C HIS A 157 17.23 5.67 -3.50
N LEU A 158 16.06 5.14 -3.86
CA LEU A 158 15.26 4.28 -2.99
C LEU A 158 16.04 3.05 -2.49
N ASN A 159 16.80 2.41 -3.38
CA ASN A 159 17.63 1.26 -3.01
C ASN A 159 18.75 1.61 -1.99
N LYS A 160 19.23 2.86 -1.98
CA LYS A 160 20.21 3.33 -0.98
C LYS A 160 19.59 3.63 0.38
N LEU A 161 18.28 3.90 0.41
CA LEU A 161 17.56 4.16 1.65
C LEU A 161 17.18 2.88 2.40
N GLY A 162 17.22 1.71 1.77
CA GLY A 162 16.92 0.38 2.32
C GLY A 162 15.50 -0.05 1.97
#